data_942008a6ca68dac1d4c7a13f4e4f9562
#
_entry.id   942008a6ca68dac1d4c7a13f4e4f9562
#
_cell.length_a   1.000
_cell.length_b   1.000
_cell.length_c   1.000
_cell.angle_alpha   90.00
_cell.angle_beta   90.00
_cell.angle_gamma   90.00
#
_symmetry.space_group_name_H-M   'P 1'
#
loop_
_entity.id
_entity.type
_entity.pdbx_description
1 polymer ?
#
loop_
_entity_poly.entity_id
_entity_poly.type
_entity_poly.pdbx_seq_one_letter_code
_entity_poly.pdbx_strand_id
1 'polypeptide(L)'
;LVDYSEKVISLVKKRKDLHPDDPAIQTIWNEMVDILKENEQSAISFLNQCGEEDLYWLSEIFEDLSSEFQSRAFLDCLLQLQKKYPDLDMEQDIEYAIQSMED
;
A
#
# COMPACT_ATOMS: atom_id res chain seq x y z
N LEU A 1 8.88 -9.05 20.09
CA LEU A 1 8.27 -9.14 18.78
C LEU A 1 8.34 -7.79 18.09
N VAL A 2 9.06 -7.74 16.98
CA VAL A 2 9.09 -6.53 16.19
C VAL A 2 7.78 -6.47 15.42
N ASP A 3 7.00 -5.44 15.72
CA ASP A 3 5.75 -5.21 15.01
C ASP A 3 6.09 -4.87 13.55
N TYR A 4 5.58 -5.67 12.62
CA TYR A 4 5.87 -5.42 11.21
C TYR A 4 5.36 -4.05 10.74
N SER A 5 4.36 -3.48 11.42
CA SER A 5 3.87 -2.13 11.15
C SER A 5 4.98 -1.10 11.30
N GLU A 6 5.82 -1.24 12.32
CA GLU A 6 6.94 -0.32 12.52
C GLU A 6 7.93 -0.38 11.36
N LYS A 7 8.19 -1.59 10.85
CA LYS A 7 9.07 -1.75 9.69
C LYS A 7 8.50 -1.05 8.46
N VAL A 8 7.21 -1.23 8.20
CA VAL A 8 6.57 -0.62 7.03
C VAL A 8 6.57 0.90 7.17
N ILE A 9 6.23 1.42 8.34
CA ILE A 9 6.24 2.87 8.58
C ILE A 9 7.65 3.45 8.42
N SER A 10 8.67 2.73 8.87
CA SER A 10 10.06 3.14 8.67
C SER A 10 10.41 3.23 7.19
N LEU A 11 9.94 2.27 6.39
CA LEU A 11 10.15 2.28 4.95
C LEU A 11 9.40 3.43 4.28
N VAL A 12 8.20 3.75 4.75
CA VAL A 12 7.45 4.90 4.26
C VAL A 12 8.25 6.19 4.49
N LYS A 13 8.85 6.34 5.66
CA LYS A 13 9.68 7.51 5.96
C LYS A 13 10.87 7.62 5.03
N LYS A 14 11.52 6.50 4.74
CA LYS A 14 12.63 6.48 3.78
C LYS A 14 12.16 6.90 2.39
N ARG A 15 10.99 6.42 1.97
CA ARG A 15 10.42 6.78 0.68
C ARG A 15 10.17 8.28 0.56
N LYS A 16 9.64 8.90 1.61
CA LYS A 16 9.36 10.34 1.61
C LYS A 16 10.61 11.17 1.39
N ASP A 17 11.73 10.70 1.91
CA ASP A 17 12.99 11.45 1.88
C ASP A 17 13.73 11.32 0.56
N LEU A 18 13.29 10.42 -0.32
CA LEU A 18 13.96 10.19 -1.59
C LEU A 18 13.40 11.07 -2.70
N HIS A 19 14.29 11.50 -3.60
CA HIS A 19 13.87 12.18 -4.82
C HIS A 19 13.01 11.24 -5.67
N PRO A 20 11.95 11.74 -6.34
CA PRO A 20 11.05 10.87 -7.11
C PRO A 20 11.73 10.00 -8.17
N ASP A 21 12.92 10.41 -8.65
CA ASP A 21 13.66 9.65 -9.66
C ASP A 21 14.71 8.71 -9.06
N ASP A 22 14.79 8.62 -7.73
CA ASP A 22 15.81 7.80 -7.07
C ASP A 22 15.49 6.31 -7.28
N PRO A 23 16.43 5.52 -7.85
CA PRO A 23 16.17 4.09 -8.06
C PRO A 23 15.99 3.30 -6.77
N ALA A 24 16.42 3.81 -5.62
CA ALA A 24 16.21 3.16 -4.33
C ALA A 24 14.74 3.05 -3.98
N ILE A 25 13.87 3.87 -4.59
CA ILE A 25 12.42 3.78 -4.36
C ILE A 25 11.89 2.39 -4.71
N GLN A 26 12.34 1.82 -5.82
CA GLN A 26 11.88 0.48 -6.23
C GLN A 26 12.25 -0.56 -5.17
N THR A 27 13.44 -0.46 -4.60
CA THR A 27 13.87 -1.37 -3.54
C THR A 27 12.98 -1.24 -2.31
N ILE A 28 12.61 -0.01 -1.95
CA ILE A 28 11.72 0.24 -0.81
C ILE A 28 10.33 -0.34 -1.07
N TRP A 29 9.78 -0.14 -2.26
CA TRP A 29 8.49 -0.72 -2.63
C TRP A 29 8.54 -2.25 -2.52
N ASN A 30 9.59 -2.86 -3.05
CA ASN A 30 9.73 -4.32 -3.00
C ASN A 30 9.79 -4.83 -1.56
N GLU A 31 10.49 -4.13 -0.68
CA GLU A 31 10.56 -4.52 0.73
C GLU A 31 9.20 -4.41 1.41
N MET A 32 8.45 -3.32 1.14
CA MET A 32 7.13 -3.14 1.73
C MET A 32 6.16 -4.23 1.25
N VAL A 33 6.17 -4.53 -0.04
CA VAL A 33 5.31 -5.57 -0.59
C VAL A 33 5.67 -6.93 0.02
N ASP A 34 6.96 -7.24 0.13
CA ASP A 34 7.41 -8.51 0.72
C ASP A 34 6.90 -8.70 2.14
N ILE A 35 6.86 -7.63 2.92
CA ILE A 35 6.35 -7.69 4.29
C ILE A 35 4.83 -7.86 4.29
N LEU A 36 4.13 -7.03 3.53
CA LEU A 36 2.67 -6.97 3.59
C LEU A 36 2.00 -8.16 2.91
N LYS A 37 2.63 -8.74 1.88
CA LYS A 37 2.02 -9.86 1.14
C LYS A 37 1.93 -11.15 1.94
N GLU A 38 2.64 -11.25 3.06
CA GLU A 38 2.66 -12.46 3.87
C GLU A 38 1.30 -12.80 4.47
N ASN A 39 0.47 -11.78 4.73
CA ASN A 39 -0.85 -12.02 5.32
C ASN A 39 -1.82 -10.92 4.90
N GLU A 40 -2.84 -11.28 4.13
CA GLU A 40 -3.82 -10.34 3.62
C GLU A 40 -4.59 -9.62 4.73
N GLN A 41 -5.06 -10.36 5.73
CA GLN A 41 -5.84 -9.75 6.81
C GLN A 41 -5.01 -8.75 7.60
N SER A 42 -3.76 -9.08 7.84
CA SER A 42 -2.84 -8.16 8.54
C SER A 42 -2.60 -6.90 7.70
N ALA A 43 -2.45 -7.06 6.38
CA ALA A 43 -2.26 -5.93 5.48
C ALA A 43 -3.49 -5.02 5.49
N ILE A 44 -4.69 -5.60 5.40
CA ILE A 44 -5.94 -4.83 5.43
C ILE A 44 -6.06 -4.08 6.76
N SER A 45 -5.82 -4.76 7.86
CA SER A 45 -5.87 -4.14 9.19
C SER A 45 -4.88 -2.99 9.31
N PHE A 46 -3.66 -3.20 8.82
CA PHE A 46 -2.63 -2.17 8.83
C PHE A 46 -3.07 -0.92 8.06
N LEU A 47 -3.56 -1.12 6.83
CA LEU A 47 -4.01 0.01 6.00
C LEU A 47 -5.16 0.76 6.65
N ASN A 48 -6.09 0.05 7.27
CA ASN A 48 -7.23 0.69 7.94
C ASN A 48 -6.81 1.51 9.17
N GLN A 49 -5.66 1.22 9.74
CA GLN A 49 -5.15 1.94 10.91
C GLN A 49 -4.21 3.09 10.54
N CYS A 50 -3.79 3.18 9.28
CA CYS A 50 -2.86 4.22 8.85
C CYS A 50 -3.51 5.60 8.82
N GLY A 51 -2.71 6.63 9.13
CA GLY A 51 -3.11 8.01 8.92
C GLY A 51 -3.03 8.37 7.44
N GLU A 52 -3.63 9.49 7.08
CA GLU A 52 -3.68 9.96 5.69
C GLU A 52 -2.30 10.10 5.08
N GLU A 53 -1.34 10.64 5.84
CA GLU A 53 -0.01 10.90 5.31
C GLU A 53 0.70 9.62 4.89
N ASP A 54 0.66 8.61 5.74
CA ASP A 54 1.31 7.33 5.42
C ASP A 54 0.58 6.61 4.30
N LEU A 55 -0.76 6.67 4.33
CA LEU A 55 -1.59 6.02 3.32
C LEU A 55 -1.32 6.56 1.92
N TYR A 56 -1.09 7.86 1.79
CA TYR A 56 -0.74 8.47 0.51
C TYR A 56 0.48 7.80 -0.12
N TRP A 57 1.53 7.58 0.68
CA TRP A 57 2.74 6.94 0.18
C TRP A 57 2.54 5.45 -0.06
N LEU A 58 1.73 4.80 0.77
CA LEU A 58 1.43 3.37 0.59
C LEU A 58 0.59 3.10 -0.65
N SER A 59 -0.16 4.10 -1.14
CA SER A 59 -0.94 3.92 -2.35
C SER A 59 -0.07 3.54 -3.55
N GLU A 60 1.22 3.87 -3.52
CA GLU A 60 2.14 3.54 -4.59
C GLU A 60 2.33 2.02 -4.76
N ILE A 61 2.03 1.22 -3.73
CA ILE A 61 2.16 -0.24 -3.83
C ILE A 61 0.82 -0.96 -3.85
N PHE A 62 -0.29 -0.25 -3.98
CA PHE A 62 -1.62 -0.87 -4.01
C PHE A 62 -1.76 -1.87 -5.16
N GLU A 63 -1.27 -1.52 -6.34
CA GLU A 63 -1.32 -2.41 -7.49
C GLU A 63 -0.54 -3.70 -7.24
N ASP A 64 0.66 -3.57 -6.70
CA ASP A 64 1.50 -4.73 -6.41
C ASP A 64 0.86 -5.65 -5.39
N LEU A 65 0.27 -5.09 -4.34
CA LEU A 65 -0.41 -5.88 -3.33
C LEU A 65 -1.66 -6.56 -3.90
N SER A 66 -2.42 -5.84 -4.71
CA SER A 66 -3.59 -6.41 -5.36
C SER A 66 -3.22 -7.59 -6.25
N SER A 67 -2.12 -7.45 -6.99
CA SER A 67 -1.59 -8.52 -7.84
C SER A 67 -1.21 -9.75 -7.03
N GLU A 68 -0.61 -9.54 -5.86
CA GLU A 68 -0.20 -10.66 -4.99
C GLU A 68 -1.41 -11.36 -4.35
N PHE A 69 -2.37 -10.60 -3.85
CA PHE A 69 -3.49 -11.16 -3.12
C PHE A 69 -4.58 -11.73 -4.03
N GLN A 70 -4.80 -11.12 -5.19
CA GLN A 70 -5.90 -11.48 -6.09
C GLN A 70 -7.22 -11.66 -5.30
N SER A 71 -7.55 -10.66 -4.47
CA SER A 71 -8.60 -10.78 -3.47
C SER A 71 -9.58 -9.63 -3.56
N ARG A 72 -10.86 -9.99 -3.63
CA ARG A 72 -11.94 -9.00 -3.60
C ARG A 72 -11.96 -8.24 -2.29
N ALA A 73 -11.66 -8.92 -1.18
CA ALA A 73 -11.63 -8.28 0.15
C ALA A 73 -10.59 -7.16 0.20
N PHE A 74 -9.45 -7.36 -0.45
CA PHE A 74 -8.43 -6.32 -0.51
C PHE A 74 -8.91 -5.12 -1.32
N LEU A 75 -9.53 -5.36 -2.48
CA LEU A 75 -10.09 -4.27 -3.28
C LEU A 75 -11.17 -3.50 -2.53
N ASP A 76 -12.04 -4.20 -1.83
CA ASP A 76 -13.08 -3.55 -1.03
C ASP A 76 -12.47 -2.65 0.03
N CYS A 77 -11.35 -3.08 0.64
CA CYS A 77 -10.60 -2.26 1.58
C CYS A 77 -10.13 -0.96 0.93
N LEU A 78 -9.53 -1.06 -0.25
CA LEU A 78 -9.03 0.12 -0.97
C LEU A 78 -10.16 1.08 -1.32
N LEU A 79 -11.29 0.56 -1.77
CA LEU A 79 -12.43 1.39 -2.13
C LEU A 79 -13.02 2.10 -0.91
N GLN A 80 -13.03 1.43 0.24
CA GLN A 80 -13.50 2.07 1.47
C GLN A 80 -12.55 3.17 1.94
N LEU A 81 -11.24 2.95 1.78
CA LEU A 81 -10.25 3.97 2.10
C LEU A 81 -10.41 5.20 1.22
N GLN A 82 -10.73 4.99 -0.06
CA GLN A 82 -10.99 6.09 -0.97
C GLN A 82 -12.21 6.90 -0.54
N LYS A 83 -13.26 6.23 -0.07
CA LYS A 83 -14.45 6.92 0.45
C LYS A 83 -14.14 7.71 1.72
N LYS A 84 -13.28 7.15 2.56
CA LYS A 84 -12.91 7.78 3.83
C LYS A 84 -12.03 9.01 3.60
N TYR A 85 -11.15 8.95 2.60
CA TYR A 85 -10.20 10.01 2.29
C TYR A 85 -10.26 10.39 0.82
N PRO A 86 -11.38 10.99 0.37
CA PRO A 86 -11.57 11.26 -1.07
C PRO A 86 -10.59 12.25 -1.66
N ASP A 87 -9.97 13.09 -0.83
CA ASP A 87 -9.02 14.11 -1.28
C ASP A 87 -7.57 13.64 -1.32
N LEU A 88 -7.32 12.36 -1.03
CA LEU A 88 -5.96 11.85 -0.88
C LEU A 88 -5.27 11.50 -2.20
N ASP A 89 -5.95 11.66 -3.33
CA ASP A 89 -5.38 11.42 -4.66
C ASP A 89 -4.89 9.98 -4.87
N MET A 90 -5.74 9.02 -4.49
CA MET A 90 -5.44 7.59 -4.64
C MET A 90 -6.18 6.94 -5.80
N GLU A 91 -7.02 7.69 -6.53
CA GLU A 91 -7.89 7.11 -7.57
C GLU A 91 -7.13 6.30 -8.60
N GLN A 92 -6.04 6.84 -9.11
CA GLN A 92 -5.26 6.18 -10.15
C GLN A 92 -4.65 4.88 -9.64
N ASP A 93 -4.11 4.91 -8.43
CA ASP A 93 -3.49 3.72 -7.84
C ASP A 93 -4.51 2.63 -7.56
N ILE A 94 -5.71 3.01 -7.13
CA ILE A 94 -6.80 2.06 -6.91
C ILE A 94 -7.30 1.49 -8.24
N GLU A 95 -7.40 2.32 -9.27
CA GLU A 95 -7.77 1.87 -10.61
C GLU A 95 -6.80 0.79 -11.11
N TYR A 96 -5.50 1.04 -10.98
CA TYR A 96 -4.50 0.05 -11.37
C TYR A 96 -4.61 -1.22 -10.55
N ALA A 97 -4.92 -1.09 -9.25
CA ALA A 97 -5.11 -2.25 -8.38
C ALA A 97 -6.28 -3.11 -8.88
N ILE A 98 -7.38 -2.48 -9.28
CA ILE A 98 -8.53 -3.19 -9.83
C ILE A 98 -8.14 -3.90 -11.12
N GLN A 99 -7.40 -3.23 -12.00
CA GLN A 99 -6.96 -3.80 -13.28
C GLN A 99 -6.00 -4.96 -13.11
N SER A 100 -5.27 -5.03 -12.00
CA SER A 100 -4.33 -6.11 -11.76
C SER A 100 -5.00 -7.43 -11.35
N MET A 101 -6.30 -7.38 -11.07
CA MET A 101 -7.04 -8.59 -10.75
C MET A 101 -7.23 -9.45 -11.99
N GLU A 102 -6.97 -10.73 -11.86
CA GLU A 102 -7.23 -11.70 -12.92
C GLU A 102 -8.60 -12.34 -12.68
N ASP A 103 -9.37 -12.43 -13.72
CA ASP A 103 -10.69 -13.06 -13.64
C ASP A 103 -10.60 -14.58 -13.83
#